data_a93d58e57034f5780793049f1da30c82
#
_entry.id   a93d58e57034f5780793049f1da30c82
#
_cell.length_a   1.000
_cell.length_b   1.000
_cell.length_c   1.000
_cell.angle_alpha   90.00
_cell.angle_beta   90.00
_cell.angle_gamma   90.00
#
_symmetry.space_group_name_H-M   'P 1'
#
loop_
_entity.id
_entity.type
_entity.pdbx_description
1 polymer ?
#
loop_
_entity_poly.entity_id
_entity_poly.type
_entity_poly.pdbx_seq_one_letter_code
_entity_poly.pdbx_strand_id
1 'polypeptide(L)'
;VVNTVGKAVIQSGYTMYPPDNGHPEEFYFNLRQGRVLETYQLLYIAYGQGSYYTTKEQKIDIKAGDILILKPGVWHSYSPDKKTGWHEYWIGFHGRNIDSRFTNNFFDSEQVLYHIGLRDDVVELYEQAIRVARSERVAHQQYLAGIANLLLGMTMYYDRNQYFAESNLIEQINQAKIIMH
;
A
#
# COMPACT_ATOMS: atom_id res chain seq x y z
N VAL A 1 16.76 5.61 -2.25
CA VAL A 1 16.46 5.85 -3.69
C VAL A 1 15.05 5.37 -3.98
N VAL A 2 14.27 6.18 -4.71
CA VAL A 2 12.97 5.78 -5.28
C VAL A 2 13.23 5.27 -6.69
N ASN A 3 12.82 4.05 -6.98
CA ASN A 3 13.06 3.39 -8.27
C ASN A 3 11.81 3.31 -9.15
N THR A 4 10.63 3.30 -8.55
CA THR A 4 9.36 3.31 -9.30
C THR A 4 8.31 4.15 -8.60
N VAL A 5 7.40 4.73 -9.35
CA VAL A 5 6.18 5.38 -8.85
C VAL A 5 5.13 5.39 -9.96
N GLY A 6 3.90 5.14 -9.59
CA GLY A 6 2.82 5.13 -10.56
C GLY A 6 1.44 4.95 -9.97
N LYS A 7 0.48 4.82 -10.87
CA LYS A 7 -0.91 4.50 -10.60
C LYS A 7 -1.51 3.67 -11.71
N ALA A 8 -2.49 2.84 -11.38
CA ALA A 8 -3.30 2.11 -12.35
C ALA A 8 -4.77 2.14 -11.95
N VAL A 9 -5.63 2.16 -12.97
CA VAL A 9 -7.08 2.03 -12.84
C VAL A 9 -7.48 0.76 -13.54
N ILE A 10 -7.87 -0.23 -12.75
CA ILE A 10 -8.30 -1.53 -13.25
C ILE A 10 -9.82 -1.58 -13.19
N GLN A 11 -10.45 -1.63 -14.35
CA GLN A 11 -11.91 -1.67 -14.46
C GLN A 11 -12.47 -3.03 -14.04
N SER A 12 -13.72 -3.06 -13.61
CA SER A 12 -14.45 -4.32 -13.43
C SER A 12 -14.47 -5.13 -14.72
N GLY A 13 -14.43 -6.46 -14.61
CA GLY A 13 -14.40 -7.34 -15.77
C GLY A 13 -13.07 -7.41 -16.54
N TYR A 14 -11.99 -6.86 -15.99
CA TYR A 14 -10.66 -6.91 -16.61
C TYR A 14 -10.26 -8.35 -17.00
N THR A 15 -9.54 -8.50 -18.09
CA THR A 15 -9.12 -9.81 -18.61
C THR A 15 -7.76 -10.25 -18.09
N MET A 16 -6.87 -9.28 -17.83
CA MET A 16 -5.50 -9.52 -17.38
C MET A 16 -5.07 -8.52 -16.32
N TYR A 17 -4.27 -8.99 -15.34
CA TYR A 17 -3.63 -8.16 -14.33
C TYR A 17 -2.21 -8.69 -14.05
N PRO A 18 -1.18 -7.83 -13.96
CA PRO A 18 -1.20 -6.41 -14.32
C PRO A 18 -1.57 -6.17 -15.78
N PRO A 19 -2.13 -4.99 -16.13
CA PRO A 19 -2.49 -4.68 -17.52
C PRO A 19 -1.23 -4.56 -18.39
N ASP A 20 -1.34 -4.99 -19.64
CA ASP A 20 -0.24 -4.92 -20.63
C ASP A 20 -0.09 -3.49 -21.20
N ASN A 21 0.44 -2.58 -20.38
CA ASN A 21 0.55 -1.17 -20.73
C ASN A 21 1.92 -0.55 -20.37
N GLY A 22 3.00 -1.29 -20.61
CA GLY A 22 4.36 -0.76 -20.52
C GLY A 22 4.98 -0.77 -19.13
N HIS A 23 4.55 -1.67 -18.26
CA HIS A 23 5.28 -1.97 -17.03
C HIS A 23 6.63 -2.65 -17.37
N PRO A 24 7.69 -2.42 -16.56
CA PRO A 24 8.91 -3.23 -16.63
C PRO A 24 8.59 -4.73 -16.45
N GLU A 25 9.37 -5.61 -17.10
CA GLU A 25 9.12 -7.06 -17.09
C GLU A 25 8.98 -7.65 -15.68
N GLU A 26 9.74 -7.15 -14.72
CA GLU A 26 9.72 -7.56 -13.31
C GLU A 26 8.37 -7.30 -12.59
N PHE A 27 7.51 -6.45 -13.15
CA PHE A 27 6.19 -6.16 -12.60
C PHE A 27 5.09 -7.05 -13.16
N TYR A 28 5.35 -7.77 -14.27
CA TYR A 28 4.42 -8.77 -14.78
C TYR A 28 4.55 -10.06 -13.97
N PHE A 29 3.44 -10.58 -13.53
CA PHE A 29 3.42 -11.85 -12.83
C PHE A 29 2.09 -12.57 -13.06
N ASN A 30 2.18 -13.91 -13.07
CA ASN A 30 0.98 -14.72 -13.00
C ASN A 30 0.57 -14.87 -11.53
N LEU A 31 -0.71 -14.67 -11.21
CA LEU A 31 -1.23 -14.76 -9.85
C LEU A 31 -0.87 -16.06 -9.13
N ARG A 32 -0.74 -17.17 -9.87
CA ARG A 32 -0.34 -18.48 -9.30
C ARG A 32 1.16 -18.58 -9.04
N GLN A 33 1.98 -17.91 -9.84
CA GLN A 33 3.43 -17.88 -9.67
C GLN A 33 3.85 -16.85 -8.63
N GLY A 34 3.11 -15.74 -8.54
CA GLY A 34 3.51 -14.62 -7.72
C GLY A 34 4.82 -13.99 -8.19
N ARG A 35 5.42 -13.18 -7.35
CA ARG A 35 6.72 -12.56 -7.62
C ARG A 35 7.50 -12.29 -6.34
N VAL A 36 8.80 -12.04 -6.49
CA VAL A 36 9.70 -11.51 -5.45
C VAL A 36 10.31 -10.23 -6.01
N LEU A 37 10.21 -9.15 -5.28
CA LEU A 37 10.83 -7.87 -5.64
C LEU A 37 12.11 -7.67 -4.83
N GLU A 38 13.06 -6.91 -5.39
CA GLU A 38 14.32 -6.56 -4.70
C GLU A 38 14.20 -5.26 -3.89
N THR A 39 13.05 -4.57 -4.00
CA THR A 39 12.81 -3.27 -3.38
C THR A 39 11.52 -3.27 -2.58
N TYR A 40 11.40 -2.36 -1.63
CA TYR A 40 10.13 -2.11 -0.96
C TYR A 40 9.14 -1.47 -1.93
N GLN A 41 7.86 -1.83 -1.78
CA GLN A 41 6.76 -1.16 -2.45
C GLN A 41 5.73 -0.73 -1.41
N LEU A 42 5.32 0.51 -1.47
CA LEU A 42 4.18 1.02 -0.72
C LEU A 42 3.02 1.17 -1.70
N LEU A 43 2.03 0.30 -1.57
CA LEU A 43 0.88 0.19 -2.47
C LEU A 43 -0.38 0.63 -1.75
N TYR A 44 -1.05 1.67 -2.24
CA TYR A 44 -2.31 2.20 -1.69
C TYR A 44 -3.48 1.90 -2.62
N ILE A 45 -4.57 1.38 -2.08
CA ILE A 45 -5.81 1.11 -2.81
C ILE A 45 -6.79 2.26 -2.54
N ALA A 46 -7.02 3.09 -3.56
CA ALA A 46 -7.89 4.27 -3.45
C ALA A 46 -9.36 3.94 -3.74
N TYR A 47 -9.64 2.85 -4.45
CA TYR A 47 -10.99 2.39 -4.78
C TYR A 47 -11.01 0.90 -5.05
N GLY A 48 -12.14 0.24 -4.82
CA GLY A 48 -12.36 -1.17 -5.11
C GLY A 48 -11.86 -2.10 -4.02
N GLN A 49 -11.68 -3.34 -4.38
CA GLN A 49 -11.22 -4.40 -3.47
C GLN A 49 -10.48 -5.48 -4.23
N GLY A 50 -9.80 -6.36 -3.50
CA GLY A 50 -9.04 -7.45 -4.08
C GLY A 50 -8.48 -8.40 -3.05
N SER A 51 -7.45 -9.12 -3.43
CA SER A 51 -6.81 -10.13 -2.58
C SER A 51 -5.30 -10.04 -2.66
N TYR A 52 -4.66 -10.25 -1.53
CA TYR A 52 -3.22 -10.42 -1.37
C TYR A 52 -2.90 -11.82 -0.85
N TYR A 53 -1.82 -12.41 -1.30
CA TYR A 53 -1.37 -13.73 -0.91
C TYR A 53 0.06 -13.64 -0.38
N THR A 54 0.26 -14.08 0.86
CA THR A 54 1.59 -14.22 1.48
C THR A 54 2.24 -15.53 1.11
N THR A 55 1.42 -16.55 0.85
CA THR A 55 1.77 -17.86 0.32
C THR A 55 0.69 -18.29 -0.67
N LYS A 56 0.87 -19.39 -1.38
CA LYS A 56 -0.14 -19.89 -2.33
C LYS A 56 -1.50 -20.22 -1.68
N GLU A 57 -1.52 -20.40 -0.36
CA GLU A 57 -2.71 -20.84 0.38
C GLU A 57 -3.27 -19.74 1.30
N GLN A 58 -2.45 -18.78 1.73
CA GLN A 58 -2.87 -17.75 2.68
C GLN A 58 -3.31 -16.48 1.95
N LYS A 59 -4.61 -16.26 1.94
CA LYS A 59 -5.27 -15.10 1.35
C LYS A 59 -5.61 -14.06 2.41
N ILE A 60 -5.36 -12.79 2.07
CA ILE A 60 -5.77 -11.61 2.83
C ILE A 60 -6.63 -10.75 1.92
N ASP A 61 -7.82 -10.36 2.39
CA ASP A 61 -8.69 -9.46 1.63
C ASP A 61 -8.20 -8.01 1.74
N ILE A 62 -8.21 -7.31 0.63
CA ILE A 62 -7.80 -5.90 0.48
C ILE A 62 -9.02 -5.08 0.06
N LYS A 63 -9.13 -3.87 0.57
CA LYS A 63 -10.19 -2.92 0.21
C LYS A 63 -9.66 -1.50 0.06
N ALA A 64 -10.48 -0.63 -0.48
CA ALA A 64 -10.18 0.79 -0.55
C ALA A 64 -9.85 1.36 0.84
N GLY A 65 -8.79 2.17 0.92
CA GLY A 65 -8.23 2.70 2.14
C GLY A 65 -7.13 1.84 2.77
N ASP A 66 -6.78 0.73 2.15
CA ASP A 66 -5.68 -0.13 2.60
C ASP A 66 -4.35 0.27 1.95
N ILE A 67 -3.28 0.14 2.72
CA ILE A 67 -1.90 0.20 2.24
C ILE A 67 -1.21 -1.15 2.49
N LEU A 68 -0.46 -1.61 1.49
CA LEU A 68 0.45 -2.73 1.62
C LEU A 68 1.89 -2.25 1.60
N ILE A 69 2.70 -2.77 2.52
CA ILE A 69 4.16 -2.61 2.51
C ILE A 69 4.76 -3.94 2.06
N LEU A 70 5.11 -4.03 0.77
CA LEU A 70 5.78 -5.19 0.21
C LEU A 70 7.28 -5.09 0.49
N LYS A 71 7.87 -6.17 1.01
CA LYS A 71 9.29 -6.20 1.40
C LYS A 71 10.15 -6.88 0.34
N PRO A 72 11.41 -6.47 0.20
CA PRO A 72 12.35 -7.15 -0.69
C PRO A 72 12.56 -8.60 -0.27
N GLY A 73 12.76 -9.47 -1.24
CA GLY A 73 13.03 -10.89 -1.02
C GLY A 73 11.83 -11.73 -0.56
N VAL A 74 10.65 -11.12 -0.37
CA VAL A 74 9.45 -11.83 0.10
C VAL A 74 8.52 -12.13 -1.07
N TRP A 75 8.17 -13.41 -1.21
CA TRP A 75 7.20 -13.82 -2.23
C TRP A 75 5.82 -13.24 -1.92
N HIS A 76 5.14 -12.73 -2.94
CA HIS A 76 3.77 -12.23 -2.85
C HIS A 76 3.03 -12.34 -4.17
N SER A 77 1.72 -12.33 -4.08
CA SER A 77 0.81 -12.18 -5.21
C SER A 77 -0.40 -11.35 -4.79
N TYR A 78 -0.96 -10.56 -5.68
CA TYR A 78 -2.18 -9.81 -5.41
C TYR A 78 -2.92 -9.48 -6.71
N SER A 79 -4.21 -9.23 -6.59
CA SER A 79 -5.04 -8.80 -7.72
C SER A 79 -6.32 -8.14 -7.27
N PRO A 80 -6.89 -7.24 -8.09
CA PRO A 80 -8.23 -6.73 -7.89
C PRO A 80 -9.29 -7.84 -8.01
N ASP A 81 -10.43 -7.64 -7.33
CA ASP A 81 -11.63 -8.44 -7.58
C ASP A 81 -12.18 -8.10 -8.96
N LYS A 82 -12.52 -9.12 -9.74
CA LYS A 82 -13.07 -8.94 -11.11
C LYS A 82 -14.40 -8.19 -11.14
N LYS A 83 -15.19 -8.23 -10.07
CA LYS A 83 -16.48 -7.55 -10.01
C LYS A 83 -16.35 -6.05 -9.78
N THR A 84 -15.31 -5.62 -9.05
CA THR A 84 -15.12 -4.22 -8.68
C THR A 84 -14.00 -3.54 -9.44
N GLY A 85 -12.95 -4.29 -9.80
CA GLY A 85 -11.68 -3.68 -10.16
C GLY A 85 -11.07 -2.96 -8.95
N TRP A 86 -10.08 -2.11 -9.17
CA TRP A 86 -9.55 -1.17 -8.19
C TRP A 86 -8.80 0.00 -8.81
N HIS A 87 -8.52 1.04 -8.00
CA HIS A 87 -7.55 2.07 -8.31
C HIS A 87 -6.39 1.94 -7.33
N GLU A 88 -5.18 1.78 -7.86
CA GLU A 88 -3.97 1.63 -7.07
C GLU A 88 -2.94 2.72 -7.36
N TYR A 89 -2.19 3.07 -6.32
CA TYR A 89 -1.01 3.92 -6.37
C TYR A 89 0.15 3.17 -5.76
N TRP A 90 1.35 3.31 -6.32
CA TRP A 90 2.55 2.70 -5.75
C TRP A 90 3.75 3.63 -5.79
N ILE A 91 4.66 3.43 -4.84
CA ILE A 91 6.00 3.96 -4.82
C ILE A 91 6.96 2.87 -4.37
N GLY A 92 7.97 2.59 -5.19
CA GLY A 92 9.02 1.61 -4.93
C GLY A 92 10.32 2.28 -4.53
N PHE A 93 10.97 1.79 -3.51
CA PHE A 93 12.18 2.40 -2.97
C PHE A 93 13.06 1.40 -2.22
N HIS A 94 14.30 1.76 -2.01
CA HIS A 94 15.27 1.00 -1.23
C HIS A 94 16.25 1.92 -0.51
N GLY A 95 16.96 1.39 0.49
CA GLY A 95 18.04 2.09 1.18
C GLY A 95 18.02 1.90 2.68
N ARG A 96 19.14 2.25 3.31
CA ARG A 96 19.41 2.02 4.74
C ARG A 96 18.35 2.62 5.68
N ASN A 97 17.73 3.73 5.29
CA ASN A 97 16.70 4.36 6.13
C ASN A 97 15.49 3.44 6.33
N ILE A 98 14.97 2.84 5.25
CA ILE A 98 13.85 1.91 5.35
C ILE A 98 14.26 0.60 6.03
N ASP A 99 15.44 0.07 5.69
CA ASP A 99 15.97 -1.15 6.31
C ASP A 99 16.04 -0.99 7.83
N SER A 100 16.54 0.15 8.32
CA SER A 100 16.65 0.43 9.76
C SER A 100 15.29 0.50 10.46
N ARG A 101 14.23 0.92 9.77
CA ARG A 101 12.87 0.98 10.35
C ARG A 101 12.31 -0.42 10.64
N PHE A 102 12.59 -1.40 9.79
CA PHE A 102 12.23 -2.79 10.05
C PHE A 102 13.15 -3.42 11.10
N THR A 103 14.47 -3.20 11.00
CA THR A 103 15.46 -3.73 11.96
C THR A 103 15.20 -3.22 13.39
N ASN A 104 14.75 -1.97 13.55
CA ASN A 104 14.44 -1.36 14.84
C ASN A 104 12.96 -1.48 15.24
N ASN A 105 12.20 -2.38 14.60
CA ASN A 105 10.80 -2.64 14.90
C ASN A 105 9.87 -1.40 14.83
N PHE A 106 10.22 -0.41 13.99
CA PHE A 106 9.31 0.71 13.72
C PHE A 106 8.10 0.23 12.91
N PHE A 107 8.35 -0.67 11.95
CA PHE A 107 7.32 -1.49 11.29
C PHE A 107 7.44 -2.93 11.76
N ASP A 108 6.32 -3.58 11.99
CA ASP A 108 6.29 -5.01 12.25
C ASP A 108 6.73 -5.78 11.00
N SER A 109 7.70 -6.69 11.18
CA SER A 109 8.21 -7.50 10.08
C SER A 109 7.17 -8.47 9.50
N GLU A 110 6.15 -8.83 10.25
CA GLU A 110 5.10 -9.77 9.82
C GLU A 110 3.87 -9.04 9.26
N GLN A 111 3.68 -7.78 9.59
CA GLN A 111 2.54 -6.99 9.10
C GLN A 111 2.82 -6.49 7.68
N VAL A 112 1.94 -6.84 6.75
CA VAL A 112 1.97 -6.37 5.35
C VAL A 112 0.88 -5.34 5.10
N LEU A 113 -0.29 -5.51 5.71
CA LEU A 113 -1.50 -4.73 5.47
C LEU A 113 -1.74 -3.73 6.60
N TYR A 114 -1.99 -2.48 6.23
CA TYR A 114 -2.30 -1.36 7.11
C TYR A 114 -3.63 -0.72 6.68
N HIS A 115 -4.52 -0.46 7.64
CA HIS A 115 -5.82 0.14 7.38
C HIS A 115 -5.77 1.63 7.69
N ILE A 116 -5.66 2.47 6.69
CA ILE A 116 -5.54 3.93 6.89
C ILE A 116 -6.81 4.71 6.54
N GLY A 117 -7.78 4.04 5.92
CA GLY A 117 -8.99 4.65 5.38
C GLY A 117 -8.76 5.40 4.07
N LEU A 118 -9.84 5.93 3.50
CA LEU A 118 -9.77 6.77 2.31
C LEU A 118 -9.17 8.13 2.67
N ARG A 119 -8.07 8.51 1.98
CA ARG A 119 -7.26 9.68 2.30
C ARG A 119 -6.87 10.45 1.05
N ASP A 120 -7.45 11.64 0.88
CA ASP A 120 -7.13 12.54 -0.23
C ASP A 120 -5.69 13.06 -0.14
N ASP A 121 -5.19 13.32 1.08
CA ASP A 121 -3.82 13.77 1.32
C ASP A 121 -2.78 12.70 0.92
N VAL A 122 -3.08 11.42 1.12
CA VAL A 122 -2.24 10.31 0.65
C VAL A 122 -2.25 10.24 -0.87
N VAL A 123 -3.42 10.34 -1.50
CA VAL A 123 -3.56 10.36 -2.97
C VAL A 123 -2.76 11.53 -3.57
N GLU A 124 -2.89 12.73 -2.98
CA GLU A 124 -2.16 13.92 -3.47
C GLU A 124 -0.65 13.73 -3.42
N LEU A 125 -0.11 13.08 -2.38
CA LEU A 125 1.33 12.77 -2.31
C LEU A 125 1.78 11.80 -3.39
N TYR A 126 1.01 10.77 -3.70
CA TYR A 126 1.31 9.89 -4.83
C TYR A 126 1.26 10.63 -6.17
N GLU A 127 0.24 11.45 -6.40
CA GLU A 127 0.15 12.28 -7.61
C GLU A 127 1.34 13.23 -7.72
N GLN A 128 1.76 13.83 -6.60
CA GLN A 128 2.94 14.68 -6.55
C GLN A 128 4.22 13.90 -6.88
N ALA A 129 4.38 12.69 -6.32
CA ALA A 129 5.52 11.83 -6.62
C ALA A 129 5.58 11.47 -8.11
N ILE A 130 4.44 11.14 -8.73
CA ILE A 130 4.34 10.86 -10.17
C ILE A 130 4.76 12.08 -11.00
N ARG A 131 4.29 13.29 -10.65
CA ARG A 131 4.68 14.53 -11.34
C ARG A 131 6.18 14.82 -11.22
N VAL A 132 6.73 14.65 -10.01
CA VAL A 132 8.16 14.86 -9.73
C VAL A 132 9.04 13.86 -10.50
N ALA A 133 8.66 12.56 -10.48
CA ALA A 133 9.39 11.52 -11.21
C ALA A 133 9.43 11.81 -12.72
N ARG A 134 8.30 12.22 -13.31
CA ARG A 134 8.22 12.55 -14.74
C ARG A 134 9.03 13.79 -15.13
N SER A 135 9.25 14.70 -14.19
CA SER A 135 9.97 15.95 -14.48
C SER A 135 11.48 15.77 -14.57
N GLU A 136 12.03 14.75 -13.91
CA GLU A 136 13.47 14.41 -13.82
C GLU A 136 14.38 15.62 -13.50
N ARG A 137 13.84 16.63 -12.79
CA ARG A 137 14.59 17.83 -12.43
C ARG A 137 15.69 17.53 -11.42
N VAL A 138 16.66 18.43 -11.33
CA VAL A 138 17.72 18.36 -10.33
C VAL A 138 17.11 18.16 -8.93
N ALA A 139 17.70 17.23 -8.15
CA ALA A 139 17.24 16.85 -6.82
C ALA A 139 15.84 16.15 -6.75
N HIS A 140 15.31 15.66 -7.88
CA HIS A 140 14.02 14.92 -7.86
C HIS A 140 14.08 13.70 -6.92
N GLN A 141 15.20 13.00 -6.83
CA GLN A 141 15.35 11.85 -5.94
C GLN A 141 15.23 12.21 -4.45
N GLN A 142 15.77 13.35 -4.04
CA GLN A 142 15.65 13.87 -2.67
C GLN A 142 14.19 14.19 -2.35
N TYR A 143 13.48 14.80 -3.32
CA TYR A 143 12.07 15.10 -3.18
C TYR A 143 11.21 13.83 -3.07
N LEU A 144 11.43 12.85 -3.97
CA LEU A 144 10.74 11.56 -3.94
C LEU A 144 11.02 10.79 -2.64
N ALA A 145 12.26 10.81 -2.15
CA ALA A 145 12.60 10.19 -0.87
C ALA A 145 11.87 10.86 0.31
N GLY A 146 11.69 12.18 0.26
CA GLY A 146 10.89 12.93 1.23
C GLY A 146 9.42 12.48 1.22
N ILE A 147 8.82 12.36 0.04
CA ILE A 147 7.43 11.86 -0.12
C ILE A 147 7.32 10.43 0.41
N ALA A 148 8.23 9.52 0.03
CA ALA A 148 8.20 8.14 0.51
C ALA A 148 8.28 8.06 2.05
N ASN A 149 9.15 8.88 2.67
CA ASN A 149 9.26 8.96 4.13
C ASN A 149 7.98 9.50 4.78
N LEU A 150 7.34 10.51 4.18
CA LEU A 150 6.09 11.05 4.68
C LEU A 150 4.95 10.03 4.58
N LEU A 151 4.80 9.35 3.43
CA LEU A 151 3.82 8.28 3.24
C LEU A 151 3.98 7.14 4.26
N LEU A 152 5.22 6.74 4.56
CA LEU A 152 5.50 5.74 5.60
C LEU A 152 5.06 6.23 6.99
N GLY A 153 5.34 7.50 7.32
CA GLY A 153 4.90 8.11 8.58
C GLY A 153 3.38 8.18 8.68
N MET A 154 2.71 8.61 7.60
CA MET A 154 1.24 8.67 7.52
C MET A 154 0.60 7.29 7.63
N THR A 155 1.19 6.26 7.03
CA THR A 155 0.72 4.86 7.17
C THR A 155 0.65 4.47 8.63
N MET A 156 1.72 4.67 9.38
CA MET A 156 1.75 4.35 10.83
C MET A 156 0.80 5.22 11.63
N TYR A 157 0.76 6.51 11.32
CA TYR A 157 -0.08 7.46 12.05
C TYR A 157 -1.58 7.10 11.90
N TYR A 158 -2.05 6.92 10.67
CA TYR A 158 -3.46 6.64 10.42
C TYR A 158 -3.87 5.25 10.88
N ASP A 159 -3.06 4.22 10.62
CA ASP A 159 -3.35 2.85 11.04
C ASP A 159 -3.51 2.77 12.57
N ARG A 160 -2.56 3.29 13.34
CA ARG A 160 -2.64 3.28 14.80
C ARG A 160 -3.81 4.10 15.36
N ASN A 161 -4.12 5.25 14.75
CA ASN A 161 -5.22 6.10 15.23
C ASN A 161 -6.61 5.54 14.88
N GLN A 162 -6.76 4.73 13.85
CA GLN A 162 -8.02 4.01 13.61
C GLN A 162 -8.33 3.03 14.74
N TYR A 163 -7.36 2.27 15.18
CA TYR A 163 -7.53 1.35 16.32
C TYR A 163 -7.96 2.08 17.60
N PHE A 164 -7.39 3.23 17.89
CA PHE A 164 -7.79 4.04 19.05
C PHE A 164 -9.21 4.59 18.91
N ALA A 165 -9.61 5.05 17.72
CA ALA A 165 -10.95 5.57 17.49
C ALA A 165 -12.01 4.46 17.59
N GLU A 166 -11.76 3.28 17.06
CA GLU A 166 -12.65 2.12 17.17
C GLU A 166 -12.75 1.61 18.62
N SER A 167 -11.64 1.54 19.33
CA SER A 167 -11.60 1.13 20.75
C SER A 167 -12.39 2.09 21.63
N ASN A 168 -12.21 3.41 21.46
CA ASN A 168 -12.96 4.42 22.21
C ASN A 168 -14.47 4.37 21.89
N LEU A 169 -14.85 4.13 20.63
CA LEU A 169 -16.25 3.99 20.23
C LEU A 169 -16.91 2.77 20.88
N ILE A 170 -16.21 1.63 20.89
CA ILE A 170 -16.69 0.40 21.56
C ILE A 170 -16.87 0.64 23.07
N GLU A 171 -15.92 1.32 23.70
CA GLU A 171 -16.00 1.65 25.13
C GLU A 171 -17.18 2.57 25.44
N GLN A 172 -17.41 3.61 24.63
CA GLN A 172 -18.57 4.51 24.76
C GLN A 172 -19.91 3.77 24.56
N ILE A 173 -19.99 2.86 23.58
CA ILE A 173 -21.18 2.03 23.34
C ILE A 173 -21.44 1.12 24.54
N ASN A 174 -20.41 0.50 25.11
CA ASN A 174 -20.55 -0.37 26.27
C ASN A 174 -20.97 0.42 27.52
N GLN A 175 -20.43 1.61 27.74
CA GLN A 175 -20.87 2.50 28.83
C GLN A 175 -22.32 2.94 28.65
N ALA A 176 -22.75 3.30 27.44
CA ALA A 176 -24.15 3.65 27.16
C ALA A 176 -25.12 2.50 27.43
N LYS A 177 -24.73 1.25 27.14
CA LYS A 177 -25.54 0.06 27.45
C LYS A 177 -25.71 -0.18 28.94
N ILE A 178 -24.68 0.11 29.74
CA ILE A 178 -24.72 -0.04 31.21
C ILE A 178 -25.67 0.98 31.83
N ILE A 179 -25.78 2.19 31.27
CA ILE A 179 -26.63 3.27 31.81
C ILE A 179 -28.12 3.02 31.46
N MET A 180 -28.41 2.22 30.41
CA MET A 180 -29.80 1.91 29.99
C MET A 180 -30.41 0.68 30.67
N HIS A 181 -29.70 0.04 31.62
CA HIS A 181 -30.16 -1.04 32.48
C HIS A 181 -30.22 -0.59 33.93
#